data_a13155db6319777e0346bbf2c9eef0d8
#
_entry.id   a13155db6319777e0346bbf2c9eef0d8
#
_cell.length_a   1.000
_cell.length_b   1.000
_cell.length_c   1.000
_cell.angle_alpha   90.00
_cell.angle_beta   90.00
_cell.angle_gamma   90.00
#
_symmetry.space_group_name_H-M   'P 1'
#
loop_
_entity.id
_entity.type
_entity.pdbx_description
1 polymer ?
#
loop_
_entity_poly.entity_id
_entity_poly.type
_entity_poly.pdbx_seq_one_letter_code
_entity_poly.pdbx_strand_id
1 'polypeptide(L)'
;TFGWQVEAEQVSLLPDVLSSLSAIIAVHTREGSPIIVPTPAYMPFLEIPGRNGRDCVEVPSVHGTQDGSPRWMLDLDGVESAMAAGAGLLVLCNPWNPVGRVLDTAELDAVAALSSAYGVPVFVDEIHAPLVLDEHLSHVPYASRPGADPDLTFTATAASKGWNIPGLKCAQLIASGRAR
;
A
#
# COMPACT_ATOMS: atom_id res chain seq x y z
N THR A 1 -4.27 -15.91 8.99
CA THR A 1 -3.00 -15.70 9.69
C THR A 1 -2.97 -14.34 10.36
N PHE A 2 -3.40 -13.28 9.67
CA PHE A 2 -3.39 -11.90 10.18
C PHE A 2 -4.78 -11.39 10.61
N GLY A 3 -5.76 -12.30 10.85
CA GLY A 3 -7.10 -11.96 11.34
C GLY A 3 -8.05 -11.34 10.31
N TRP A 4 -7.65 -11.22 9.05
CA TRP A 4 -8.49 -10.78 7.95
C TRP A 4 -9.01 -11.98 7.16
N GLN A 5 -10.33 -12.03 6.94
CA GLN A 5 -11.00 -13.09 6.18
C GLN A 5 -11.06 -12.67 4.70
N VAL A 6 -10.64 -13.55 3.82
CA VAL A 6 -10.60 -13.34 2.36
C VAL A 6 -11.21 -14.56 1.69
N GLU A 7 -12.18 -14.34 0.81
CA GLU A 7 -12.79 -15.37 -0.01
C GLU A 7 -11.97 -15.58 -1.29
N ALA A 8 -11.99 -16.79 -1.83
CA ALA A 8 -11.17 -17.15 -3.00
C ALA A 8 -11.49 -16.26 -4.23
N GLU A 9 -12.74 -15.86 -4.37
CA GLU A 9 -13.23 -15.01 -5.47
C GLU A 9 -12.70 -13.59 -5.42
N GLN A 10 -12.18 -13.16 -4.27
CA GLN A 10 -11.55 -11.84 -4.07
C GLN A 10 -10.08 -11.82 -4.49
N VAL A 11 -9.51 -12.99 -4.81
CA VAL A 11 -8.08 -13.14 -5.09
C VAL A 11 -7.84 -13.32 -6.59
N SER A 12 -7.08 -12.40 -7.18
CA SER A 12 -6.54 -12.54 -8.53
C SER A 12 -5.05 -12.90 -8.47
N LEU A 13 -4.62 -13.86 -9.29
CA LEU A 13 -3.22 -14.25 -9.37
C LEU A 13 -2.51 -13.47 -10.45
N LEU A 14 -1.37 -12.87 -10.11
CA LEU A 14 -0.52 -12.08 -10.98
C LEU A 14 0.95 -12.54 -10.86
N PRO A 15 1.82 -12.24 -11.84
CA PRO A 15 3.21 -12.68 -11.79
C PRO A 15 3.96 -12.17 -10.56
N ASP A 16 3.75 -10.92 -10.16
CA ASP A 16 4.37 -10.28 -9.00
C ASP A 16 3.58 -9.05 -8.54
N VAL A 17 3.96 -8.50 -7.38
CA VAL A 17 3.30 -7.33 -6.78
C VAL A 17 3.42 -6.08 -7.66
N LEU A 18 4.52 -5.91 -8.41
CA LEU A 18 4.70 -4.75 -9.29
C LEU A 18 3.76 -4.82 -10.51
N SER A 19 3.53 -6.02 -11.03
CA SER A 19 2.51 -6.26 -12.06
C SER A 19 1.10 -5.97 -11.54
N SER A 20 0.83 -6.27 -10.25
CA SER A 20 -0.43 -5.93 -9.60
C SER A 20 -0.63 -4.41 -9.54
N LEU A 21 0.42 -3.66 -9.13
CA LEU A 21 0.36 -2.19 -9.10
C LEU A 21 0.10 -1.62 -10.50
N SER A 22 0.81 -2.11 -11.53
CA SER A 22 0.58 -1.67 -12.91
C SER A 22 -0.85 -1.93 -13.38
N ALA A 23 -1.42 -3.08 -13.05
CA ALA A 23 -2.81 -3.42 -13.39
C ALA A 23 -3.80 -2.47 -12.70
N ILE A 24 -3.61 -2.17 -11.40
CA ILE A 24 -4.46 -1.24 -10.68
C ILE A 24 -4.37 0.17 -11.25
N ILE A 25 -3.16 0.66 -11.57
CA ILE A 25 -2.99 1.97 -12.21
C ILE A 25 -3.76 2.01 -13.54
N ALA A 26 -3.63 0.98 -14.37
CA ALA A 26 -4.26 0.95 -15.70
C ALA A 26 -5.79 0.91 -15.63
N VAL A 27 -6.36 0.19 -14.67
CA VAL A 27 -7.81 -0.12 -14.62
C VAL A 27 -8.57 0.81 -13.68
N HIS A 28 -7.97 1.19 -12.55
CA HIS A 28 -8.67 1.87 -11.45
C HIS A 28 -8.24 3.33 -11.24
N THR A 29 -7.37 3.89 -12.10
CA THR A 29 -7.04 5.32 -12.03
C THR A 29 -7.47 6.04 -13.30
N ARG A 30 -7.89 7.30 -13.15
CA ARG A 30 -8.19 8.15 -14.30
C ARG A 30 -6.91 8.39 -15.11
N GLU A 31 -7.05 8.48 -16.41
CA GLU A 31 -5.93 8.85 -17.28
C GLU A 31 -5.34 10.21 -16.86
N GLY A 32 -4.01 10.28 -16.75
CA GLY A 32 -3.29 11.47 -16.32
C GLY A 32 -3.35 11.78 -14.82
N SER A 33 -4.14 11.05 -14.00
CA SER A 33 -4.14 11.31 -12.56
C SER A 33 -2.83 10.85 -11.91
N PRO A 34 -2.19 11.68 -11.07
CA PRO A 34 -0.92 11.33 -10.46
C PRO A 34 -1.08 10.23 -9.39
N ILE A 35 0.02 9.52 -9.12
CA ILE A 35 0.10 8.45 -8.13
C ILE A 35 0.96 8.94 -6.96
N ILE A 36 0.42 8.86 -5.75
CA ILE A 36 1.13 9.24 -4.52
C ILE A 36 2.02 8.10 -4.06
N VAL A 37 3.28 8.41 -3.80
CA VAL A 37 4.26 7.48 -3.24
C VAL A 37 4.95 8.12 -2.05
N PRO A 38 4.65 7.70 -0.80
CA PRO A 38 5.41 8.12 0.37
C PRO A 38 6.87 7.67 0.27
N THR A 39 7.80 8.60 0.52
CA THR A 39 9.24 8.30 0.45
C THR A 39 9.91 8.42 1.84
N PRO A 40 11.00 7.65 2.12
CA PRO A 40 11.72 6.76 1.20
C PRO A 40 10.89 5.54 0.78
N ALA A 41 11.00 5.14 -0.47
CA ALA A 41 10.19 4.06 -1.07
C ALA A 41 11.05 3.00 -1.75
N TYR A 42 10.49 1.81 -1.94
CA TYR A 42 11.05 0.83 -2.84
C TYR A 42 11.09 1.42 -4.26
N MET A 43 12.30 1.53 -4.83
CA MET A 43 12.58 2.26 -6.06
C MET A 43 11.58 2.00 -7.21
N PRO A 44 11.15 0.77 -7.51
CA PRO A 44 10.19 0.53 -8.59
C PRO A 44 8.85 1.25 -8.42
N PHE A 45 8.43 1.60 -7.20
CA PHE A 45 7.20 2.37 -6.99
C PHE A 45 7.30 3.79 -7.56
N LEU A 46 8.51 4.35 -7.64
CA LEU A 46 8.75 5.67 -8.23
C LEU A 46 8.74 5.62 -9.77
N GLU A 47 9.04 4.47 -10.36
CA GLU A 47 9.15 4.30 -11.81
C GLU A 47 7.86 3.82 -12.47
N ILE A 48 7.09 2.96 -11.79
CA ILE A 48 5.89 2.33 -12.33
C ILE A 48 4.82 3.34 -12.75
N PRO A 49 4.55 4.44 -12.02
CA PRO A 49 3.61 5.45 -12.48
C PRO A 49 3.96 5.97 -13.87
N GLY A 50 5.20 6.39 -14.08
CA GLY A 50 5.66 6.90 -15.38
C GLY A 50 5.55 5.88 -16.51
N ARG A 51 5.84 4.61 -16.24
CA ARG A 51 5.67 3.51 -17.22
C ARG A 51 4.21 3.27 -17.62
N ASN A 52 3.26 3.71 -16.78
CA ASN A 52 1.82 3.63 -17.01
C ASN A 52 1.21 4.99 -17.41
N GLY A 53 2.03 5.97 -17.84
CA GLY A 53 1.56 7.28 -18.27
C GLY A 53 0.93 8.12 -17.15
N ARG A 54 1.43 7.97 -15.93
CA ARG A 54 1.01 8.74 -14.74
C ARG A 54 2.21 9.46 -14.14
N ASP A 55 2.00 10.66 -13.62
CA ASP A 55 3.01 11.33 -12.82
C ASP A 55 3.14 10.67 -11.44
N CYS A 56 4.36 10.66 -10.89
CA CYS A 56 4.62 10.24 -9.53
C CYS A 56 4.69 11.47 -8.64
N VAL A 57 3.84 11.53 -7.61
CA VAL A 57 3.90 12.54 -6.56
C VAL A 57 4.59 11.91 -5.34
N GLU A 58 5.87 12.22 -5.19
CA GLU A 58 6.63 11.83 -4.01
C GLU A 58 6.22 12.68 -2.81
N VAL A 59 5.79 12.03 -1.72
CA VAL A 59 5.50 12.69 -0.45
C VAL A 59 6.59 12.30 0.55
N PRO A 60 7.55 13.20 0.84
CA PRO A 60 8.61 12.91 1.79
C PRO A 60 8.06 12.66 3.20
N SER A 61 8.35 11.51 3.75
CA SER A 61 7.94 11.14 5.09
C SER A 61 8.76 11.86 6.15
N VAL A 62 8.22 11.99 7.35
CA VAL A 62 8.83 12.75 8.43
C VAL A 62 9.69 11.81 9.29
N HIS A 63 10.92 12.23 9.56
CA HIS A 63 11.75 11.58 10.57
C HIS A 63 11.54 12.28 11.90
N GLY A 64 10.82 11.64 12.80
CA GLY A 64 10.44 12.17 14.10
C GLY A 64 10.89 11.28 15.26
N THR A 65 10.25 11.46 16.40
CA THR A 65 10.46 10.65 17.60
C THR A 65 9.12 10.18 18.12
N GLN A 66 9.01 8.89 18.41
CA GLN A 66 7.86 8.31 19.08
C GLN A 66 8.37 7.53 20.30
N ASP A 67 7.80 7.78 21.48
CA ASP A 67 8.19 7.16 22.75
C ASP A 67 9.72 7.27 23.04
N GLY A 68 10.32 8.41 22.63
CA GLY A 68 11.76 8.67 22.80
C GLY A 68 12.68 8.02 21.76
N SER A 69 12.15 7.24 20.82
CA SER A 69 12.91 6.55 19.78
C SER A 69 12.76 7.22 18.41
N PRO A 70 13.85 7.36 17.63
CA PRO A 70 13.77 7.85 16.26
C PRO A 70 12.86 6.98 15.41
N ARG A 71 11.97 7.60 14.63
CA ARG A 71 11.01 6.88 13.81
C ARG A 71 10.66 7.65 12.52
N TRP A 72 10.56 6.93 11.42
CA TRP A 72 9.93 7.43 10.21
C TRP A 72 8.41 7.37 10.35
N MET A 73 7.72 8.43 9.95
CA MET A 73 6.26 8.55 9.98
C MET A 73 5.77 9.03 8.63
N LEU A 74 4.58 8.61 8.23
CA LEU A 74 3.93 9.16 7.03
C LEU A 74 3.65 10.65 7.25
N ASP A 75 3.93 11.47 6.23
CA ASP A 75 3.43 12.85 6.16
C ASP A 75 1.99 12.82 5.68
N LEU A 76 1.05 12.68 6.62
CA LEU A 76 -0.38 12.60 6.31
C LEU A 76 -0.93 13.89 5.71
N ASP A 77 -0.39 15.05 6.11
CA ASP A 77 -0.79 16.36 5.54
C ASP A 77 -0.35 16.47 4.07
N GLY A 78 0.86 15.98 3.77
CA GLY A 78 1.36 15.89 2.40
C GLY A 78 0.54 14.92 1.54
N VAL A 79 0.17 13.76 2.10
CA VAL A 79 -0.72 12.79 1.43
C VAL A 79 -2.09 13.42 1.17
N GLU A 80 -2.69 14.08 2.17
CA GLU A 80 -3.98 14.76 2.03
C GLU A 80 -3.93 15.83 0.94
N SER A 81 -2.88 16.67 0.94
CA SER A 81 -2.68 17.71 -0.06
C SER A 81 -2.62 17.14 -1.48
N ALA A 82 -1.93 16.02 -1.66
CA ALA A 82 -1.83 15.35 -2.96
C ALA A 82 -3.17 14.72 -3.38
N MET A 83 -3.94 14.15 -2.45
CA MET A 83 -5.29 13.64 -2.72
C MET A 83 -6.23 14.78 -3.12
N ALA A 84 -6.21 15.90 -2.41
CA ALA A 84 -7.00 17.09 -2.70
C ALA A 84 -6.63 17.70 -4.08
N ALA A 85 -5.38 17.57 -4.50
CA ALA A 85 -4.91 18.00 -5.82
C ALA A 85 -5.34 17.05 -6.97
N GLY A 86 -6.05 15.96 -6.67
CA GLY A 86 -6.63 15.07 -7.67
C GLY A 86 -5.80 13.82 -8.00
N ALA A 87 -4.96 13.37 -7.08
CA ALA A 87 -4.28 12.09 -7.21
C ALA A 87 -5.27 10.93 -7.42
N GLY A 88 -4.86 9.94 -8.18
CA GLY A 88 -5.69 8.79 -8.56
C GLY A 88 -5.43 7.51 -7.76
N LEU A 89 -4.33 7.45 -7.02
CA LEU A 89 -3.96 6.29 -6.20
C LEU A 89 -2.92 6.70 -5.15
N LEU A 90 -3.02 6.11 -3.97
CA LEU A 90 -1.92 6.07 -2.99
C LEU A 90 -1.27 4.68 -3.01
N VAL A 91 0.05 4.63 -3.12
CA VAL A 91 0.84 3.40 -2.95
C VAL A 91 1.38 3.34 -1.53
N LEU A 92 0.92 2.38 -0.76
CA LEU A 92 1.35 2.15 0.62
C LEU A 92 2.14 0.84 0.71
N CYS A 93 3.25 0.82 1.44
CA CYS A 93 4.02 -0.39 1.71
C CYS A 93 3.99 -0.68 3.21
N ASN A 94 3.44 -1.83 3.61
CA ASN A 94 3.33 -2.22 5.02
C ASN A 94 3.50 -3.74 5.20
N PRO A 95 4.57 -4.22 5.82
CA PRO A 95 5.71 -3.49 6.43
C PRO A 95 6.51 -2.66 5.43
N TRP A 96 7.01 -1.52 5.87
CA TRP A 96 7.53 -0.45 5.01
C TRP A 96 8.98 -0.70 4.56
N ASN A 97 9.17 -0.93 3.28
CA ASN A 97 10.49 -1.04 2.64
C ASN A 97 10.84 0.29 1.92
N PRO A 98 12.03 0.90 2.18
CA PRO A 98 13.21 0.34 2.85
C PRO A 98 13.32 0.67 4.35
N VAL A 99 12.33 1.28 4.95
CA VAL A 99 12.38 1.82 6.32
C VAL A 99 12.50 0.72 7.39
N GLY A 100 11.98 -0.48 7.10
CA GLY A 100 12.02 -1.62 8.03
C GLY A 100 11.03 -1.49 9.18
N ARG A 101 9.87 -0.89 8.94
CA ARG A 101 8.88 -0.56 9.97
C ARG A 101 7.50 -1.10 9.63
N VAL A 102 6.78 -1.55 10.64
CA VAL A 102 5.33 -1.83 10.54
C VAL A 102 4.58 -0.54 10.86
N LEU A 103 3.63 -0.16 10.01
CA LEU A 103 2.72 0.96 10.29
C LEU A 103 1.79 0.60 11.44
N ASP A 104 1.55 1.54 12.34
CA ASP A 104 0.61 1.32 13.42
C ASP A 104 -0.85 1.51 12.99
N THR A 105 -1.77 1.07 13.84
CA THR A 105 -3.19 1.12 13.52
C THR A 105 -3.71 2.55 13.36
N ALA A 106 -3.15 3.52 14.07
CA ALA A 106 -3.56 4.92 13.99
C ALA A 106 -3.17 5.52 12.62
N GLU A 107 -1.98 5.18 12.11
CA GLU A 107 -1.57 5.59 10.75
C GLU A 107 -2.43 4.94 9.67
N LEU A 108 -2.72 3.64 9.80
CA LEU A 108 -3.58 2.93 8.86
C LEU A 108 -5.02 3.51 8.86
N ASP A 109 -5.56 3.83 10.04
CA ASP A 109 -6.88 4.43 10.17
C ASP A 109 -6.92 5.85 9.58
N ALA A 110 -5.86 6.64 9.77
CA ALA A 110 -5.76 7.97 9.18
C ALA A 110 -5.71 7.89 7.64
N VAL A 111 -4.93 6.97 7.08
CA VAL A 111 -4.91 6.73 5.63
C VAL A 111 -6.29 6.30 5.13
N ALA A 112 -6.99 5.42 5.84
CA ALA A 112 -8.33 4.97 5.47
C ALA A 112 -9.35 6.13 5.47
N ALA A 113 -9.26 7.00 6.48
CA ALA A 113 -10.10 8.19 6.55
C ALA A 113 -9.86 9.15 5.37
N LEU A 114 -8.60 9.41 5.02
CA LEU A 114 -8.25 10.25 3.86
C LEU A 114 -8.71 9.61 2.54
N SER A 115 -8.44 8.31 2.36
CA SER A 115 -8.90 7.56 1.18
C SER A 115 -10.41 7.70 0.98
N SER A 116 -11.19 7.47 2.05
CA SER A 116 -12.65 7.59 2.02
C SER A 116 -13.11 9.03 1.75
N ALA A 117 -12.50 10.02 2.40
CA ALA A 117 -12.88 11.44 2.26
C ALA A 117 -12.67 11.97 0.85
N TYR A 118 -11.59 11.57 0.19
CA TYR A 118 -11.23 12.05 -1.16
C TYR A 118 -11.61 11.06 -2.28
N GLY A 119 -12.11 9.86 -1.94
CA GLY A 119 -12.41 8.82 -2.92
C GLY A 119 -11.18 8.32 -3.68
N VAL A 120 -10.00 8.38 -3.06
CA VAL A 120 -8.73 7.98 -3.66
C VAL A 120 -8.40 6.55 -3.23
N PRO A 121 -8.28 5.60 -4.17
CA PRO A 121 -7.92 4.23 -3.85
C PRO A 121 -6.54 4.12 -3.18
N VAL A 122 -6.36 3.05 -2.40
CA VAL A 122 -5.08 2.68 -1.78
C VAL A 122 -4.66 1.31 -2.29
N PHE A 123 -3.49 1.27 -2.93
CA PHE A 123 -2.78 0.03 -3.22
C PHE A 123 -1.81 -0.24 -2.08
N VAL A 124 -1.97 -1.39 -1.42
CA VAL A 124 -1.12 -1.75 -0.27
C VAL A 124 -0.25 -2.95 -0.64
N ASP A 125 1.06 -2.75 -0.66
CA ASP A 125 2.03 -3.84 -0.75
C ASP A 125 2.30 -4.41 0.64
N GLU A 126 1.78 -5.62 0.90
CA GLU A 126 1.95 -6.35 2.15
C GLU A 126 2.87 -7.57 2.00
N ILE A 127 3.74 -7.59 0.99
CA ILE A 127 4.63 -8.72 0.71
C ILE A 127 5.58 -9.05 1.86
N HIS A 128 5.88 -8.07 2.73
CA HIS A 128 6.76 -8.24 3.89
C HIS A 128 6.01 -8.65 5.18
N ALA A 129 4.69 -8.79 5.15
CA ALA A 129 3.89 -9.16 6.32
C ALA A 129 4.42 -10.39 7.09
N PRO A 130 4.92 -11.47 6.43
CA PRO A 130 5.50 -12.62 7.13
C PRO A 130 6.87 -12.35 7.78
N LEU A 131 7.49 -11.19 7.52
CA LEU A 131 8.84 -10.84 7.99
C LEU A 131 8.84 -9.85 9.17
N VAL A 132 7.75 -9.75 9.90
CA VAL A 132 7.74 -9.03 11.18
C VAL A 132 8.49 -9.88 12.20
N LEU A 133 9.71 -9.43 12.55
CA LEU A 133 10.65 -10.21 13.37
C LEU A 133 10.58 -9.86 14.87
N ASP A 134 10.00 -8.72 15.20
CA ASP A 134 9.78 -8.29 16.58
C ASP A 134 8.54 -9.02 17.15
N GLU A 135 8.73 -9.77 18.23
CA GLU A 135 7.67 -10.55 18.89
C GLU A 135 6.58 -9.67 19.51
N HIS A 136 6.86 -8.38 19.74
CA HIS A 136 5.91 -7.42 20.30
C HIS A 136 5.10 -6.70 19.20
N LEU A 137 5.47 -6.89 17.92
CA LEU A 137 4.78 -6.28 16.79
C LEU A 137 3.99 -7.34 16.02
N SER A 138 2.86 -6.91 15.49
CA SER A 138 2.05 -7.74 14.61
C SER A 138 1.69 -6.95 13.35
N HIS A 139 1.80 -7.58 12.19
CA HIS A 139 1.24 -7.00 10.98
C HIS A 139 -0.28 -6.95 11.08
N VAL A 140 -0.83 -5.78 10.78
CA VAL A 140 -2.28 -5.57 10.65
C VAL A 140 -2.56 -5.25 9.18
N PRO A 141 -3.33 -6.09 8.46
CA PRO A 141 -3.71 -5.80 7.09
C PRO A 141 -4.50 -4.49 7.00
N TYR A 142 -4.15 -3.62 6.07
CA TYR A 142 -4.87 -2.36 5.87
C TYR A 142 -6.36 -2.60 5.60
N ALA A 143 -6.68 -3.57 4.75
CA ALA A 143 -8.05 -3.93 4.42
C ALA A 143 -8.89 -4.45 5.60
N SER A 144 -8.26 -4.81 6.73
CA SER A 144 -8.95 -5.18 7.96
C SER A 144 -9.36 -3.99 8.82
N ARG A 145 -8.94 -2.77 8.46
CA ARG A 145 -9.28 -1.57 9.23
C ARG A 145 -10.75 -1.20 9.02
N PRO A 146 -11.47 -0.83 10.08
CA PRO A 146 -12.92 -0.51 9.99
C PRO A 146 -13.24 0.64 9.00
N GLY A 147 -12.28 1.57 8.82
CA GLY A 147 -12.42 2.70 7.89
C GLY A 147 -11.95 2.42 6.46
N ALA A 148 -11.32 1.27 6.19
CA ALA A 148 -10.88 0.92 4.85
C ALA A 148 -12.08 0.54 3.97
N ASP A 149 -12.36 1.38 2.96
CA ASP A 149 -13.45 1.12 2.01
C ASP A 149 -13.05 -0.05 1.10
N PRO A 150 -13.82 -1.14 1.04
CA PRO A 150 -13.55 -2.27 0.16
C PRO A 150 -13.52 -1.90 -1.33
N ASP A 151 -14.26 -0.87 -1.74
CA ASP A 151 -14.28 -0.39 -3.13
C ASP A 151 -13.03 0.43 -3.49
N LEU A 152 -12.27 0.89 -2.49
CA LEU A 152 -11.07 1.71 -2.66
C LEU A 152 -9.79 0.99 -2.20
N THR A 153 -9.87 -0.30 -1.85
CA THR A 153 -8.73 -1.02 -1.25
C THR A 153 -8.25 -2.17 -2.13
N PHE A 154 -6.96 -2.15 -2.46
CA PHE A 154 -6.27 -3.17 -3.24
C PHE A 154 -5.05 -3.66 -2.45
N THR A 155 -5.08 -4.89 -1.96
CA THR A 155 -3.96 -5.48 -1.21
C THR A 155 -3.18 -6.46 -2.11
N ALA A 156 -1.87 -6.27 -2.19
CA ALA A 156 -0.99 -7.17 -2.92
C ALA A 156 -0.01 -7.86 -1.97
N THR A 157 0.14 -9.17 -2.12
CA THR A 157 1.10 -9.96 -1.36
C THR A 157 1.65 -11.12 -2.20
N ALA A 158 2.73 -11.74 -1.73
CA ALA A 158 3.31 -12.94 -2.34
C ALA A 158 4.16 -13.71 -1.35
N ALA A 159 4.30 -15.01 -1.54
CA ALA A 159 5.16 -15.86 -0.73
C ALA A 159 6.66 -15.59 -0.95
N SER A 160 7.02 -14.86 -2.00
CA SER A 160 8.40 -14.73 -2.48
C SER A 160 9.40 -14.18 -1.45
N LYS A 161 8.97 -13.26 -0.57
CA LYS A 161 9.83 -12.68 0.47
C LYS A 161 9.88 -13.55 1.72
N GLY A 162 8.73 -13.93 2.26
CA GLY A 162 8.64 -14.72 3.48
C GLY A 162 9.27 -16.12 3.37
N TRP A 163 9.28 -16.71 2.17
CA TRP A 163 9.81 -18.06 1.93
C TRP A 163 11.04 -18.09 1.02
N ASN A 164 11.61 -16.92 0.70
CA ASN A 164 12.82 -16.82 -0.14
C ASN A 164 12.70 -17.55 -1.50
N ILE A 165 11.56 -17.38 -2.17
CA ILE A 165 11.25 -18.02 -3.46
C ILE A 165 10.91 -17.01 -4.57
N PRO A 166 11.74 -15.97 -4.82
CA PRO A 166 11.39 -14.89 -5.75
C PRO A 166 11.24 -15.36 -7.20
N GLY A 167 11.81 -16.51 -7.54
CA GLY A 167 11.73 -17.07 -8.90
C GLY A 167 10.40 -17.73 -9.24
N LEU A 168 9.54 -18.07 -8.26
CA LEU A 168 8.28 -18.78 -8.51
C LEU A 168 7.14 -17.87 -9.02
N LYS A 169 7.33 -16.55 -9.00
CA LYS A 169 6.47 -15.58 -9.68
C LYS A 169 4.97 -15.82 -9.51
N CYS A 170 4.47 -15.69 -8.28
CA CYS A 170 3.05 -15.75 -7.98
C CYS A 170 2.72 -14.73 -6.89
N ALA A 171 2.00 -13.67 -7.26
CA ALA A 171 1.42 -12.72 -6.33
C ALA A 171 -0.10 -12.87 -6.26
N GLN A 172 -0.66 -12.49 -5.15
CA GLN A 172 -2.08 -12.41 -4.89
C GLN A 172 -2.46 -10.93 -4.82
N LEU A 173 -3.33 -10.49 -5.71
CA LEU A 173 -4.00 -9.20 -5.63
C LEU A 173 -5.39 -9.45 -5.06
N ILE A 174 -5.70 -8.82 -3.94
CA ILE A 174 -6.96 -8.99 -3.21
C ILE A 174 -7.78 -7.71 -3.33
N ALA A 175 -8.99 -7.84 -3.85
CA ALA A 175 -9.96 -6.76 -3.95
C ALA A 175 -11.34 -7.30 -3.56
N SER A 176 -11.99 -6.70 -2.57
CA SER A 176 -13.22 -7.23 -1.99
C SER A 176 -14.49 -6.48 -2.38
N GLY A 177 -14.36 -5.27 -2.88
CA GLY A 177 -15.48 -4.43 -3.32
C GLY A 177 -15.88 -4.60 -4.78
N ARG A 178 -16.55 -3.60 -5.33
CA ARG A 178 -16.88 -3.50 -6.77
C ARG A 178 -15.66 -3.37 -7.67
N ALA A 179 -14.50 -3.17 -7.09
CA ALA A 179 -13.21 -3.06 -7.74
C ALA A 179 -12.60 -4.42 -8.17
N ARG A 180 -13.38 -5.49 -8.16
CA ARG A 180 -12.94 -6.83 -8.63
C ARG A 180 -12.68 -6.86 -10.13
#